data_e6fbe0cc206fce4d4765e83dce9596fb
#
_entry.id   e6fbe0cc206fce4d4765e83dce9596fb
#
_cell.length_a   1.000
_cell.length_b   1.000
_cell.length_c   1.000
_cell.angle_alpha   90.00
_cell.angle_beta   90.00
_cell.angle_gamma   90.00
#
_symmetry.space_group_name_H-M   'P 1'
#
loop_
_entity.id
_entity.type
_entity.pdbx_description
1 polymer ?
#
loop_
_entity_poly.entity_id
_entity_poly.type
_entity_poly.pdbx_seq_one_letter_code
_entity_poly.pdbx_strand_id
1 'polypeptide(L)'
;MPSILPDSHPLNQSTDIDRLLHAGTARLTGGVSLIGLGLAWFDWASHLLTSPGRQAELMRNASVDVMRQFDSTVGELSGQSHTTAIEYADRRFNSPNWKKPPYSILVQNFRAVEQWWDEAFKIHGVSGRHQALLAFLARQYLDIFSPTNGFLTNPDIVRRTVETNGVNLFNGWLNAIDDVAASALAREKSRKAQISSIGNEVATSKGAVVARTRIAEIIQYTPTTSKVHQEPIVIVPAWIMKYYILDLSKQNSLVRYLVDQGFTVFMVSWKNPDQEDRDVSLDDYRTLGVLAAIDAAIKITGAEKVHGTGYCLGGTLLAIAAAAMARDGDRRLKTLSLFASQIDFHDAGELRLFINDSQLALIEDMMWMHGYLKAEEMAGAFHILRSNDLIWSRLINSYAMGEREKPLDIMLWSDDSTRMPYRMHSEYLRQLYLENRLAEGAMIVDGHPITLRAIAIPIFLVGTEWDHVAPWRSVFKLHLMTERDVTFVLTNGGHNAGIVSEPGHSGRYYRIATQKASGAYIDPDTWLEVAEYKIGSWWP
;
A
#
# COMPACT_ATOMS: atom_id res chain seq x y z
N MET A 1 4.34 3.70 -36.63
CA MET A 1 5.26 2.65 -36.17
C MET A 1 4.46 1.63 -35.38
N PRO A 2 4.63 0.31 -35.60
CA PRO A 2 3.67 -0.69 -35.18
C PRO A 2 3.67 -0.86 -33.66
N SER A 3 2.47 -1.04 -33.12
CA SER A 3 2.15 -1.38 -31.75
C SER A 3 2.89 -2.66 -31.32
N ILE A 4 3.56 -2.62 -30.19
CA ILE A 4 4.20 -3.80 -29.54
C ILE A 4 3.12 -4.59 -28.74
N LEU A 5 1.92 -4.64 -29.21
CA LEU A 5 0.98 -5.69 -28.88
C LEU A 5 1.01 -6.68 -30.05
N PRO A 6 1.13 -8.00 -29.81
CA PRO A 6 1.08 -8.95 -30.90
C PRO A 6 -0.24 -8.73 -31.63
N ASP A 7 -0.11 -8.45 -32.92
CA ASP A 7 -1.23 -8.33 -33.85
C ASP A 7 -2.16 -9.54 -33.70
N SER A 8 -3.44 -9.24 -33.84
CA SER A 8 -4.55 -10.15 -33.96
C SER A 8 -4.20 -11.43 -34.72
N HIS A 9 -3.78 -12.46 -33.96
CA HIS A 9 -3.72 -13.84 -34.49
C HIS A 9 -5.15 -14.36 -34.71
N PRO A 10 -5.43 -15.15 -35.75
CA PRO A 10 -6.77 -15.67 -36.06
C PRO A 10 -7.28 -16.76 -35.11
N LEU A 11 -6.78 -16.79 -33.86
CA LEU A 11 -7.24 -17.66 -32.77
C LEU A 11 -8.42 -17.06 -31.97
N ASN A 12 -8.99 -15.93 -32.40
CA ASN A 12 -9.76 -15.02 -31.55
C ASN A 12 -11.13 -15.49 -31.06
N GLN A 13 -11.75 -16.53 -31.61
CA GLN A 13 -13.06 -16.95 -31.09
C GLN A 13 -12.99 -17.97 -29.95
N SER A 14 -12.01 -18.86 -29.93
CA SER A 14 -11.80 -19.78 -28.81
C SER A 14 -11.24 -19.04 -27.57
N THR A 15 -10.37 -18.07 -27.75
CA THR A 15 -9.80 -17.25 -26.67
C THR A 15 -10.83 -16.36 -25.96
N ASP A 16 -11.91 -15.94 -26.61
CA ASP A 16 -12.96 -15.14 -25.98
C ASP A 16 -13.79 -15.95 -24.99
N ILE A 17 -14.05 -17.23 -25.29
CA ILE A 17 -14.72 -18.15 -24.36
C ILE A 17 -13.82 -18.40 -23.12
N ASP A 18 -12.54 -18.60 -23.32
CA ASP A 18 -11.58 -18.82 -22.23
C ASP A 18 -11.51 -17.60 -21.32
N ARG A 19 -11.46 -16.40 -21.89
CA ARG A 19 -11.48 -15.13 -21.12
C ARG A 19 -12.75 -14.95 -20.28
N LEU A 20 -13.91 -15.31 -20.84
CA LEU A 20 -15.19 -15.27 -20.10
C LEU A 20 -15.20 -16.25 -18.93
N LEU A 21 -14.67 -17.46 -19.12
CA LEU A 21 -14.55 -18.47 -18.07
C LEU A 21 -13.55 -18.04 -16.99
N HIS A 22 -12.40 -17.50 -17.39
CA HIS A 22 -11.40 -16.96 -16.46
C HIS A 22 -11.96 -15.78 -15.65
N ALA A 23 -12.63 -14.83 -16.30
CA ALA A 23 -13.28 -13.71 -15.61
C ALA A 23 -14.41 -14.17 -14.66
N GLY A 24 -15.15 -15.23 -15.03
CA GLY A 24 -16.13 -15.88 -14.16
C GLY A 24 -15.47 -16.54 -12.94
N THR A 25 -14.40 -17.28 -13.15
CA THR A 25 -13.61 -17.93 -12.08
C THR A 25 -12.99 -16.87 -11.15
N ALA A 26 -12.45 -15.78 -11.69
CA ALA A 26 -11.88 -14.70 -10.91
C ALA A 26 -12.86 -14.09 -9.91
N ARG A 27 -14.15 -13.97 -10.28
CA ARG A 27 -15.19 -13.50 -9.36
C ARG A 27 -15.41 -14.43 -8.17
N LEU A 28 -15.28 -15.76 -8.39
CA LEU A 28 -15.43 -16.75 -7.32
C LEU A 28 -14.22 -16.82 -6.39
N THR A 29 -13.03 -16.51 -6.93
CA THR A 29 -11.76 -16.58 -6.19
C THR A 29 -11.33 -15.22 -5.60
N GLY A 30 -12.18 -14.19 -5.70
CA GLY A 30 -11.82 -12.83 -5.27
C GLY A 30 -10.67 -12.21 -6.07
N GLY A 31 -10.50 -12.61 -7.33
CA GLY A 31 -9.46 -12.10 -8.22
C GLY A 31 -8.09 -12.78 -8.06
N VAL A 32 -8.00 -13.87 -7.30
CA VAL A 32 -6.74 -14.60 -7.09
C VAL A 32 -6.64 -15.79 -8.06
N SER A 33 -5.49 -15.93 -8.73
CA SER A 33 -5.22 -17.02 -9.66
C SER A 33 -5.04 -18.35 -8.93
N LEU A 34 -5.97 -19.28 -9.12
CA LEU A 34 -5.84 -20.66 -8.60
C LEU A 34 -4.65 -21.39 -9.21
N ILE A 35 -4.28 -21.05 -10.45
CA ILE A 35 -3.10 -21.63 -11.11
C ILE A 35 -1.84 -21.16 -10.39
N GLY A 36 -1.72 -19.85 -10.11
CA GLY A 36 -0.59 -19.31 -9.37
C GLY A 36 -0.45 -19.92 -7.96
N LEU A 37 -1.58 -20.09 -7.26
CA LEU A 37 -1.60 -20.78 -5.96
C LEU A 37 -1.22 -22.26 -6.07
N GLY A 38 -1.77 -22.96 -7.06
CA GLY A 38 -1.47 -24.37 -7.31
C GLY A 38 0.00 -24.62 -7.61
N LEU A 39 0.64 -23.75 -8.39
CA LEU A 39 2.08 -23.80 -8.67
C LEU A 39 2.91 -23.61 -7.40
N ALA A 40 2.57 -22.65 -6.56
CA ALA A 40 3.27 -22.42 -5.29
C ALA A 40 3.12 -23.62 -4.34
N TRP A 41 1.91 -24.18 -4.24
CA TRP A 41 1.64 -25.37 -3.44
C TRP A 41 2.40 -26.59 -3.96
N PHE A 42 2.38 -26.83 -5.27
CA PHE A 42 3.08 -27.96 -5.88
C PHE A 42 4.60 -27.87 -5.69
N ASP A 43 5.18 -26.68 -5.87
CA ASP A 43 6.60 -26.41 -5.63
C ASP A 43 6.97 -26.77 -4.17
N TRP A 44 6.24 -26.26 -3.20
CA TRP A 44 6.46 -26.56 -1.79
C TRP A 44 6.26 -28.04 -1.46
N ALA A 45 5.14 -28.65 -1.87
CA ALA A 45 4.80 -30.01 -1.52
C ALA A 45 5.79 -31.03 -2.11
N SER A 46 6.22 -30.84 -3.35
CA SER A 46 7.20 -31.73 -4.00
C SER A 46 8.57 -31.67 -3.32
N HIS A 47 9.04 -30.49 -2.95
CA HIS A 47 10.28 -30.33 -2.20
C HIS A 47 10.19 -30.90 -0.78
N LEU A 48 9.06 -30.69 -0.09
CA LEU A 48 8.86 -31.29 1.23
C LEU A 48 8.85 -32.81 1.17
N LEU A 49 8.13 -33.41 0.19
CA LEU A 49 8.05 -34.85 0.01
C LEU A 49 9.42 -35.49 -0.21
N THR A 50 10.32 -34.79 -0.89
CA THR A 50 11.69 -35.26 -1.15
C THR A 50 12.70 -34.90 -0.08
N SER A 51 12.25 -34.29 1.04
CA SER A 51 13.10 -33.81 2.14
C SER A 51 12.78 -34.52 3.47
N PRO A 52 13.07 -35.83 3.62
CA PRO A 52 12.70 -36.58 4.84
C PRO A 52 13.35 -36.04 6.12
N GLY A 53 14.56 -35.47 6.02
CA GLY A 53 15.22 -34.82 7.15
C GLY A 53 14.44 -33.62 7.66
N ARG A 54 13.94 -32.78 6.77
CA ARG A 54 13.10 -31.62 7.11
C ARG A 54 11.75 -32.03 7.68
N GLN A 55 11.14 -33.09 7.13
CA GLN A 55 9.90 -33.65 7.68
C GLN A 55 10.11 -34.11 9.14
N ALA A 56 11.19 -34.87 9.41
CA ALA A 56 11.52 -35.32 10.76
C ALA A 56 11.79 -34.16 11.72
N GLU A 57 12.46 -33.10 11.25
CA GLU A 57 12.69 -31.89 12.02
C GLU A 57 11.38 -31.17 12.38
N LEU A 58 10.49 -30.96 11.40
CA LEU A 58 9.18 -30.34 11.64
C LEU A 58 8.32 -31.17 12.62
N MET A 59 8.32 -32.49 12.50
CA MET A 59 7.61 -33.38 13.45
C MET A 59 8.21 -33.29 14.86
N ARG A 60 9.53 -33.28 14.96
CA ARG A 60 10.21 -33.13 16.25
C ARG A 60 9.89 -31.78 16.88
N ASN A 61 9.96 -30.69 16.12
CA ASN A 61 9.66 -29.35 16.62
C ASN A 61 8.21 -29.26 17.10
N ALA A 62 7.24 -29.78 16.33
CA ALA A 62 5.85 -29.88 16.75
C ALA A 62 5.69 -30.65 18.06
N SER A 63 6.38 -31.80 18.22
CA SER A 63 6.30 -32.61 19.43
C SER A 63 6.89 -31.86 20.64
N VAL A 64 8.03 -31.19 20.47
CA VAL A 64 8.67 -30.37 21.53
C VAL A 64 7.76 -29.21 21.93
N ASP A 65 7.14 -28.53 20.96
CA ASP A 65 6.23 -27.42 21.23
C ASP A 65 4.99 -27.88 21.98
N VAL A 66 4.39 -29.02 21.60
CA VAL A 66 3.26 -29.61 22.32
C VAL A 66 3.65 -29.96 23.78
N MET A 67 4.82 -30.57 24.02
CA MET A 67 5.29 -30.87 25.37
C MET A 67 5.51 -29.59 26.18
N ARG A 68 6.17 -28.60 25.60
CA ARG A 68 6.40 -27.29 26.24
C ARG A 68 5.10 -26.59 26.63
N GLN A 69 4.11 -26.62 25.74
CA GLN A 69 2.78 -26.05 25.98
C GLN A 69 2.04 -26.80 27.07
N PHE A 70 2.15 -28.13 27.10
CA PHE A 70 1.56 -28.94 28.17
C PHE A 70 2.18 -28.59 29.53
N ASP A 71 3.51 -28.56 29.63
CA ASP A 71 4.23 -28.20 30.85
C ASP A 71 3.89 -26.77 31.32
N SER A 72 3.84 -25.81 30.39
CA SER A 72 3.44 -24.42 30.68
C SER A 72 2.00 -24.36 31.20
N THR A 73 1.08 -25.09 30.58
CA THR A 73 -0.34 -25.13 30.98
C THR A 73 -0.49 -25.73 32.38
N VAL A 74 0.18 -26.86 32.69
CA VAL A 74 0.16 -27.49 34.01
C VAL A 74 0.79 -26.56 35.05
N GLY A 75 1.91 -25.92 34.74
CA GLY A 75 2.58 -24.96 35.63
C GLY A 75 1.69 -23.75 35.96
N GLU A 76 1.04 -23.15 34.97
CA GLU A 76 0.11 -22.03 35.20
C GLU A 76 -1.12 -22.44 36.03
N LEU A 77 -1.71 -23.60 35.75
CA LEU A 77 -2.87 -24.12 36.49
C LEU A 77 -2.52 -24.54 37.92
N SER A 78 -1.27 -24.97 38.18
CA SER A 78 -0.79 -25.35 39.52
C SER A 78 -0.28 -24.16 40.35
N GLY A 79 -0.34 -22.94 39.82
CA GLY A 79 0.12 -21.72 40.50
C GLY A 79 1.64 -21.59 40.57
N GLN A 80 2.40 -22.48 39.92
CA GLN A 80 3.84 -22.38 39.75
C GLN A 80 4.14 -21.45 38.57
N SER A 81 4.02 -20.13 38.79
CA SER A 81 4.24 -19.11 37.78
C SER A 81 5.72 -19.09 37.36
N HIS A 82 6.06 -19.77 36.31
CA HIS A 82 7.23 -19.42 35.50
C HIS A 82 6.82 -18.33 34.51
N THR A 83 6.49 -17.15 35.03
CA THR A 83 6.30 -15.94 34.22
C THR A 83 7.67 -15.53 33.67
N THR A 84 8.16 -16.20 32.67
CA THR A 84 9.00 -15.53 31.68
C THR A 84 8.10 -14.42 31.11
N ALA A 85 8.47 -13.17 31.38
CA ALA A 85 7.81 -12.01 30.79
C ALA A 85 7.91 -12.15 29.27
N ILE A 86 6.91 -12.80 28.66
CA ILE A 86 6.82 -12.91 27.23
C ILE A 86 6.38 -11.51 26.80
N GLU A 87 7.36 -10.69 26.40
CA GLU A 87 7.07 -9.50 25.61
C GLU A 87 6.53 -9.99 24.26
N TYR A 88 5.23 -9.90 24.11
CA TYR A 88 4.63 -10.16 22.81
C TYR A 88 5.00 -8.98 21.88
N ALA A 89 5.94 -9.22 20.98
CA ALA A 89 6.24 -8.27 19.89
C ALA A 89 5.03 -8.03 18.98
N ASP A 90 3.98 -8.84 19.13
CA ASP A 90 2.75 -8.79 18.36
C ASP A 90 1.73 -7.85 19.03
N ARG A 91 1.41 -6.76 18.32
CA ARG A 91 0.50 -5.72 18.81
C ARG A 91 -0.90 -6.22 19.14
N ARG A 92 -1.35 -7.33 18.54
CA ARG A 92 -2.65 -7.95 18.82
C ARG A 92 -2.81 -8.35 20.27
N PHE A 93 -1.70 -8.67 20.97
CA PHE A 93 -1.66 -9.17 22.33
C PHE A 93 -1.03 -8.19 23.34
N ASN A 94 -1.01 -6.89 23.04
CA ASN A 94 -0.36 -5.87 23.89
C ASN A 94 -1.12 -5.58 25.20
N SER A 95 -2.42 -5.86 25.27
CA SER A 95 -3.20 -5.63 26.49
C SER A 95 -2.67 -6.49 27.63
N PRO A 96 -2.53 -5.93 28.86
CA PRO A 96 -2.08 -6.68 30.03
C PRO A 96 -2.95 -7.89 30.37
N ASN A 97 -4.20 -7.92 29.90
CA ASN A 97 -5.14 -9.00 30.15
C ASN A 97 -4.73 -10.31 29.46
N TRP A 98 -3.99 -10.23 28.36
CA TRP A 98 -3.44 -11.39 27.65
C TRP A 98 -2.37 -12.14 28.46
N LYS A 99 -1.77 -11.51 29.49
CA LYS A 99 -0.74 -12.13 30.36
C LYS A 99 -1.33 -13.01 31.45
N LYS A 100 -2.66 -13.09 31.57
CA LYS A 100 -3.35 -13.85 32.62
C LYS A 100 -3.93 -15.15 32.09
N PRO A 101 -3.86 -16.28 32.83
CA PRO A 101 -4.57 -17.51 32.49
C PRO A 101 -6.10 -17.28 32.41
N PRO A 102 -6.82 -17.94 31.50
CA PRO A 102 -6.35 -18.90 30.48
C PRO A 102 -5.84 -18.25 29.19
N TYR A 103 -5.87 -16.92 29.09
CA TYR A 103 -5.57 -16.18 27.87
C TYR A 103 -4.09 -16.26 27.46
N SER A 104 -3.19 -16.26 28.43
CA SER A 104 -1.74 -16.50 28.20
C SER A 104 -1.49 -17.82 27.49
N ILE A 105 -2.20 -18.88 27.88
CA ILE A 105 -2.11 -20.20 27.26
C ILE A 105 -2.61 -20.16 25.82
N LEU A 106 -3.75 -19.48 25.57
CA LEU A 106 -4.31 -19.34 24.22
C LEU A 106 -3.34 -18.63 23.27
N VAL A 107 -2.70 -17.54 23.74
CA VAL A 107 -1.71 -16.80 22.94
C VAL A 107 -0.50 -17.66 22.64
N GLN A 108 0.05 -18.36 23.64
CA GLN A 108 1.23 -19.22 23.46
C GLN A 108 0.94 -20.32 22.42
N ASN A 109 -0.22 -20.99 22.54
CA ASN A 109 -0.62 -22.04 21.61
C ASN A 109 -0.79 -21.50 20.19
N PHE A 110 -1.47 -20.36 20.04
CA PHE A 110 -1.68 -19.74 18.74
C PHE A 110 -0.36 -19.34 18.07
N ARG A 111 0.54 -18.71 18.85
CA ARG A 111 1.86 -18.30 18.35
C ARG A 111 2.75 -19.49 17.97
N ALA A 112 2.69 -20.57 18.70
CA ALA A 112 3.43 -21.79 18.35
C ALA A 112 2.94 -22.39 17.01
N VAL A 113 1.62 -22.39 16.78
CA VAL A 113 1.06 -22.84 15.49
C VAL A 113 1.48 -21.89 14.35
N GLU A 114 1.40 -20.57 14.54
CA GLU A 114 1.89 -19.59 13.55
C GLU A 114 3.36 -19.83 13.19
N GLN A 115 4.21 -19.98 14.21
CA GLN A 115 5.64 -20.19 14.04
C GLN A 115 5.94 -21.53 13.33
N TRP A 116 5.23 -22.59 13.70
CA TRP A 116 5.41 -23.89 13.06
C TRP A 116 5.08 -23.83 11.55
N TRP A 117 3.99 -23.16 11.17
CA TRP A 117 3.65 -22.98 9.75
C TRP A 117 4.66 -22.11 9.03
N ASP A 118 5.12 -21.02 9.63
CA ASP A 118 6.16 -20.18 9.05
C ASP A 118 7.45 -20.98 8.76
N GLU A 119 7.84 -21.88 9.71
CA GLU A 119 8.96 -22.79 9.49
C GLU A 119 8.65 -23.89 8.45
N ALA A 120 7.42 -24.38 8.38
CA ALA A 120 7.05 -25.45 7.45
C ALA A 120 7.17 -25.02 5.99
N PHE A 121 7.04 -23.73 5.68
CA PHE A 121 7.20 -23.22 4.32
C PHE A 121 8.67 -22.96 3.93
N LYS A 122 9.60 -22.89 4.88
CA LYS A 122 11.03 -22.68 4.63
C LYS A 122 11.72 -23.99 4.23
N ILE A 123 11.55 -24.40 2.99
CA ILE A 123 12.15 -25.62 2.42
C ILE A 123 13.22 -25.24 1.41
N HIS A 124 14.39 -25.86 1.52
CA HIS A 124 15.47 -25.65 0.55
C HIS A 124 15.05 -26.09 -0.85
N GLY A 125 15.29 -25.25 -1.85
CA GLY A 125 14.91 -25.52 -3.25
C GLY A 125 13.60 -24.88 -3.66
N VAL A 126 12.67 -24.62 -2.73
CA VAL A 126 11.42 -23.91 -3.04
C VAL A 126 11.73 -22.45 -3.38
N SER A 127 11.09 -21.92 -4.40
CA SER A 127 11.17 -20.50 -4.75
C SER A 127 10.84 -19.61 -3.54
N GLY A 128 11.70 -18.64 -3.23
CA GLY A 128 11.48 -17.71 -2.12
C GLY A 128 10.14 -16.97 -2.20
N ARG A 129 9.65 -16.72 -3.42
CA ARG A 129 8.33 -16.13 -3.66
C ARG A 129 7.19 -17.09 -3.29
N HIS A 130 7.29 -18.36 -3.64
CA HIS A 130 6.29 -19.36 -3.28
C HIS A 130 6.26 -19.58 -1.77
N GLN A 131 7.42 -19.63 -1.12
CA GLN A 131 7.50 -19.68 0.35
C GLN A 131 6.78 -18.51 1.00
N ALA A 132 7.08 -17.28 0.56
CA ALA A 132 6.49 -16.07 1.10
C ALA A 132 4.97 -15.99 0.84
N LEU A 133 4.50 -16.39 -0.35
CA LEU A 133 3.08 -16.44 -0.69
C LEU A 133 2.32 -17.44 0.20
N LEU A 134 2.84 -18.66 0.36
CA LEU A 134 2.20 -19.68 1.19
C LEU A 134 2.21 -19.29 2.67
N ALA A 135 3.32 -18.75 3.18
CA ALA A 135 3.41 -18.23 4.55
C ALA A 135 2.40 -17.10 4.80
N PHE A 136 2.26 -16.18 3.84
CA PHE A 136 1.26 -15.10 3.90
C PHE A 136 -0.16 -15.67 3.97
N LEU A 137 -0.52 -16.58 3.06
CA LEU A 137 -1.85 -17.18 3.02
C LEU A 137 -2.16 -18.00 4.26
N ALA A 138 -1.19 -18.76 4.78
CA ALA A 138 -1.36 -19.50 6.02
C ALA A 138 -1.61 -18.54 7.21
N ARG A 139 -0.90 -17.42 7.26
CA ARG A 139 -1.13 -16.38 8.28
C ARG A 139 -2.54 -15.81 8.19
N GLN A 140 -3.00 -15.46 6.96
CA GLN A 140 -4.37 -14.97 6.76
C GLN A 140 -5.42 -16.01 7.21
N TYR A 141 -5.17 -17.29 6.93
CA TYR A 141 -6.06 -18.37 7.37
C TYR A 141 -6.03 -18.55 8.88
N LEU A 142 -4.86 -18.53 9.51
CA LEU A 142 -4.71 -18.64 10.96
C LEU A 142 -5.33 -17.44 11.69
N ASP A 143 -5.26 -16.24 11.12
CA ASP A 143 -5.87 -15.03 11.70
C ASP A 143 -7.38 -15.18 11.91
N ILE A 144 -8.07 -15.99 11.09
CA ILE A 144 -9.50 -16.31 11.32
C ILE A 144 -9.70 -16.96 12.69
N PHE A 145 -8.76 -17.78 13.12
CA PHE A 145 -8.80 -18.51 14.40
C PHE A 145 -8.01 -17.82 15.52
N SER A 146 -7.57 -16.58 15.28
CA SER A 146 -6.86 -15.82 16.31
C SER A 146 -7.70 -15.69 17.58
N PRO A 147 -7.13 -15.92 18.77
CA PRO A 147 -7.83 -15.70 20.03
C PRO A 147 -8.40 -14.28 20.17
N THR A 148 -7.80 -13.30 19.49
CA THR A 148 -8.28 -11.91 19.49
C THR A 148 -9.66 -11.75 18.87
N ASN A 149 -10.06 -12.65 17.97
CA ASN A 149 -11.29 -12.55 17.18
C ASN A 149 -12.49 -13.23 17.83
N GLY A 150 -12.28 -14.00 18.91
CA GLY A 150 -13.35 -14.74 19.57
C GLY A 150 -13.96 -13.97 20.76
N PHE A 151 -15.27 -14.01 20.90
CA PHE A 151 -16.01 -13.34 21.99
C PHE A 151 -15.58 -13.83 23.39
N LEU A 152 -15.25 -15.11 23.54
CA LEU A 152 -14.84 -15.72 24.81
C LEU A 152 -13.32 -15.86 24.96
N THR A 153 -12.60 -15.81 23.85
CA THR A 153 -11.14 -15.99 23.84
C THR A 153 -10.40 -14.66 23.93
N ASN A 154 -11.07 -13.53 23.69
CA ASN A 154 -10.48 -12.20 23.84
C ASN A 154 -10.80 -11.64 25.24
N PRO A 155 -9.80 -11.46 26.12
CA PRO A 155 -9.99 -10.99 27.49
C PRO A 155 -10.55 -9.57 27.57
N ASP A 156 -10.28 -8.71 26.61
CA ASP A 156 -10.78 -7.34 26.62
C ASP A 156 -12.28 -7.29 26.27
N ILE A 157 -12.74 -8.15 25.35
CA ILE A 157 -14.17 -8.32 25.05
C ILE A 157 -14.89 -8.87 26.28
N VAL A 158 -14.35 -9.94 26.90
CA VAL A 158 -14.96 -10.53 28.10
C VAL A 158 -15.05 -9.51 29.23
N ARG A 159 -13.96 -8.79 29.52
CA ARG A 159 -13.95 -7.72 30.52
C ARG A 159 -15.00 -6.65 30.21
N ARG A 160 -15.05 -6.13 28.98
CA ARG A 160 -16.00 -5.12 28.57
C ARG A 160 -17.44 -5.61 28.72
N THR A 161 -17.69 -6.88 28.38
CA THR A 161 -19.03 -7.48 28.50
C THR A 161 -19.48 -7.56 29.97
N VAL A 162 -18.58 -7.92 30.87
CA VAL A 162 -18.89 -7.93 32.32
C VAL A 162 -19.10 -6.50 32.84
N GLU A 163 -18.22 -5.55 32.50
CA GLU A 163 -18.31 -4.15 32.94
C GLU A 163 -19.60 -3.46 32.47
N THR A 164 -20.10 -3.82 31.29
CA THR A 164 -21.29 -3.22 30.68
C THR A 164 -22.55 -4.07 30.86
N ASN A 165 -22.49 -5.19 31.60
CA ASN A 165 -23.59 -6.16 31.72
C ASN A 165 -24.15 -6.61 30.34
N GLY A 166 -23.26 -6.80 29.35
CA GLY A 166 -23.62 -7.25 28.02
C GLY A 166 -24.10 -6.15 27.04
N VAL A 167 -24.19 -4.90 27.47
CA VAL A 167 -24.68 -3.79 26.62
C VAL A 167 -23.77 -3.59 25.40
N ASN A 168 -22.44 -3.83 25.51
CA ASN A 168 -21.51 -3.79 24.38
C ASN A 168 -21.94 -4.78 23.26
N LEU A 169 -22.33 -6.01 23.60
CA LEU A 169 -22.75 -7.02 22.63
C LEU A 169 -24.10 -6.66 21.98
N PHE A 170 -25.02 -6.09 22.78
CA PHE A 170 -26.28 -5.59 22.24
C PHE A 170 -26.09 -4.43 21.26
N ASN A 171 -25.24 -3.46 21.60
CA ASN A 171 -24.86 -2.38 20.70
C ASN A 171 -24.15 -2.91 19.46
N GLY A 172 -23.27 -3.90 19.63
CA GLY A 172 -22.58 -4.56 18.53
C GLY A 172 -23.54 -5.27 17.57
N TRP A 173 -24.56 -5.93 18.10
CA TRP A 173 -25.61 -6.54 17.29
C TRP A 173 -26.44 -5.49 16.52
N LEU A 174 -26.80 -4.36 17.15
CA LEU A 174 -27.43 -3.23 16.46
C LEU A 174 -26.54 -2.68 15.34
N ASN A 175 -25.25 -2.50 15.61
CA ASN A 175 -24.29 -2.08 14.60
C ASN A 175 -24.24 -3.04 13.40
N ALA A 176 -24.27 -4.37 13.66
CA ALA A 176 -24.27 -5.38 12.60
C ALA A 176 -25.56 -5.33 11.76
N ILE A 177 -26.73 -5.16 12.40
CA ILE A 177 -28.01 -4.99 11.68
C ILE A 177 -27.98 -3.74 10.82
N ASP A 178 -27.53 -2.62 11.38
CA ASP A 178 -27.43 -1.38 10.63
C ASP A 178 -26.49 -1.52 9.42
N ASP A 179 -25.36 -2.22 9.57
CA ASP A 179 -24.40 -2.43 8.47
C ASP A 179 -24.96 -3.38 7.39
N VAL A 180 -25.71 -4.42 7.78
CA VAL A 180 -26.45 -5.29 6.84
C VAL A 180 -27.55 -4.51 6.12
N ALA A 181 -28.37 -3.76 6.86
CA ALA A 181 -29.41 -2.91 6.27
C ALA A 181 -28.81 -1.83 5.37
N ALA A 182 -27.70 -1.23 5.81
CA ALA A 182 -26.95 -0.28 5.01
C ALA A 182 -26.38 -0.94 3.75
N SER A 183 -25.82 -2.12 3.79
CA SER A 183 -25.26 -2.81 2.60
C SER A 183 -26.33 -3.12 1.56
N ALA A 184 -27.56 -3.39 1.97
CA ALA A 184 -28.70 -3.65 1.09
C ALA A 184 -29.28 -2.38 0.43
N LEU A 185 -29.23 -1.23 1.16
CA LEU A 185 -29.84 0.04 0.73
C LEU A 185 -28.81 1.12 0.36
N ALA A 186 -27.54 0.92 0.67
CA ALA A 186 -26.57 2.00 0.89
C ALA A 186 -25.49 2.18 -0.16
N ARG A 187 -25.38 1.38 -1.22
CA ARG A 187 -24.43 1.73 -2.29
C ARG A 187 -24.70 3.14 -2.83
N GLU A 188 -25.96 3.51 -2.98
CA GLU A 188 -26.34 4.84 -3.46
C GLU A 188 -26.31 5.91 -2.35
N LYS A 189 -26.71 5.59 -1.12
CA LYS A 189 -26.73 6.51 0.01
C LYS A 189 -25.31 6.79 0.54
N SER A 190 -24.45 5.79 0.59
CA SER A 190 -23.04 5.92 0.94
C SER A 190 -22.29 6.78 -0.09
N ARG A 191 -22.52 6.53 -1.37
CA ARG A 191 -21.94 7.34 -2.46
C ARG A 191 -22.40 8.80 -2.41
N LYS A 192 -23.69 9.07 -2.08
CA LYS A 192 -24.19 10.44 -1.92
C LYS A 192 -23.58 11.12 -0.68
N ALA A 193 -23.42 10.42 0.43
CA ALA A 193 -22.77 10.94 1.63
C ALA A 193 -21.28 11.22 1.38
N GLN A 194 -20.58 10.33 0.71
CA GLN A 194 -19.17 10.51 0.32
C GLN A 194 -18.99 11.72 -0.62
N ILE A 195 -19.84 11.89 -1.63
CA ILE A 195 -19.81 13.07 -2.52
C ILE A 195 -20.07 14.35 -1.72
N SER A 196 -20.92 14.33 -0.70
CA SER A 196 -21.22 15.50 0.13
C SER A 196 -20.08 15.87 1.09
N SER A 197 -19.19 14.94 1.43
CA SER A 197 -18.03 15.21 2.30
C SER A 197 -16.87 15.87 1.55
N ILE A 198 -16.76 15.69 0.22
CA ILE A 198 -15.72 16.29 -0.61
C ILE A 198 -15.93 17.81 -0.68
N GLY A 199 -14.88 18.56 -0.39
CA GLY A 199 -14.90 20.02 -0.29
C GLY A 199 -15.39 20.55 1.06
N ASN A 200 -16.00 19.72 1.91
CA ASN A 200 -16.49 20.09 3.24
C ASN A 200 -15.67 19.46 4.37
N GLU A 201 -15.51 18.15 4.35
CA GLU A 201 -14.79 17.37 5.36
C GLU A 201 -13.39 16.97 4.86
N VAL A 202 -13.28 16.56 3.59
CA VAL A 202 -12.05 16.21 2.89
C VAL A 202 -11.89 17.04 1.61
N ALA A 203 -10.70 17.12 1.05
CA ALA A 203 -10.36 17.98 -0.09
C ALA A 203 -10.77 19.45 0.15
N THR A 204 -10.44 19.96 1.33
CA THR A 204 -11.01 21.21 1.86
C THR A 204 -10.29 22.46 1.40
N SER A 205 -9.09 22.35 0.79
CA SER A 205 -8.33 23.49 0.32
C SER A 205 -8.98 24.09 -0.94
N LYS A 206 -9.11 25.43 -0.93
CA LYS A 206 -9.72 26.14 -2.07
C LYS A 206 -8.81 26.08 -3.29
N GLY A 207 -9.37 25.80 -4.45
CA GLY A 207 -8.66 25.74 -5.71
C GLY A 207 -9.61 25.76 -6.90
N ALA A 208 -9.03 25.75 -8.10
CA ALA A 208 -9.77 25.68 -9.34
C ALA A 208 -9.07 24.78 -10.35
N VAL A 209 -9.84 24.09 -11.19
CA VAL A 209 -9.30 23.36 -12.34
C VAL A 209 -8.84 24.39 -13.38
N VAL A 210 -7.54 24.40 -13.68
CA VAL A 210 -6.91 25.38 -14.59
C VAL A 210 -6.53 24.78 -15.94
N ALA A 211 -6.45 23.45 -16.04
CA ALA A 211 -6.22 22.75 -17.29
C ALA A 211 -6.89 21.37 -17.25
N ARG A 212 -7.22 20.83 -18.41
CA ARG A 212 -7.77 19.48 -18.60
C ARG A 212 -7.10 18.79 -19.76
N THR A 213 -6.86 17.49 -19.57
CA THR A 213 -6.51 16.55 -20.62
C THR A 213 -7.58 15.45 -20.71
N ARG A 214 -7.38 14.47 -21.58
CA ARG A 214 -8.27 13.30 -21.65
C ARG A 214 -8.36 12.54 -20.32
N ILE A 215 -7.26 12.47 -19.56
CA ILE A 215 -7.14 11.59 -18.38
C ILE A 215 -6.87 12.32 -17.06
N ALA A 216 -6.70 13.63 -17.08
CA ALA A 216 -6.41 14.40 -15.88
C ALA A 216 -7.00 15.81 -15.91
N GLU A 217 -7.36 16.30 -14.73
CA GLU A 217 -7.59 17.71 -14.43
C GLU A 217 -6.44 18.23 -13.58
N ILE A 218 -5.97 19.43 -13.88
CA ILE A 218 -4.92 20.10 -13.11
C ILE A 218 -5.57 21.16 -12.23
N ILE A 219 -5.44 20.97 -10.93
CA ILE A 219 -5.99 21.88 -9.91
C ILE A 219 -4.89 22.83 -9.48
N GLN A 220 -5.15 24.14 -9.51
CA GLN A 220 -4.33 25.16 -8.86
C GLN A 220 -5.00 25.57 -7.56
N TYR A 221 -4.28 25.50 -6.45
CA TYR A 221 -4.79 25.93 -5.15
C TYR A 221 -4.62 27.44 -4.97
N THR A 222 -5.61 28.05 -4.30
CA THR A 222 -5.65 29.50 -4.04
C THR A 222 -4.58 29.89 -3.03
N PRO A 223 -3.70 30.85 -3.34
CA PRO A 223 -2.72 31.36 -2.38
C PRO A 223 -3.37 31.93 -1.12
N THR A 224 -2.75 31.70 0.02
CA THR A 224 -3.17 32.29 1.32
C THR A 224 -2.25 33.44 1.76
N THR A 225 -1.11 33.60 1.10
CA THR A 225 -0.12 34.63 1.36
C THR A 225 -0.15 35.73 0.29
N SER A 226 0.27 36.95 0.66
CA SER A 226 0.31 38.12 -0.26
C SER A 226 1.41 38.01 -1.31
N LYS A 227 2.44 37.19 -1.07
CA LYS A 227 3.54 36.91 -1.98
C LYS A 227 3.76 35.39 -2.02
N VAL A 228 4.17 34.87 -3.16
CA VAL A 228 4.47 33.46 -3.32
C VAL A 228 5.90 33.27 -3.82
N HIS A 229 6.44 32.07 -3.59
CA HIS A 229 7.73 31.68 -4.17
C HIS A 229 7.64 31.64 -5.70
N GLN A 230 8.77 31.87 -6.36
CA GLN A 230 8.83 31.93 -7.82
C GLN A 230 8.49 30.59 -8.46
N GLU A 231 9.08 29.51 -7.94
CA GLU A 231 8.86 28.18 -8.47
C GLU A 231 7.66 27.50 -7.78
N PRO A 232 6.65 27.08 -8.55
CA PRO A 232 5.51 26.35 -8.03
C PRO A 232 5.85 24.90 -7.72
N ILE A 233 5.01 24.25 -6.92
CA ILE A 233 5.04 22.82 -6.65
C ILE A 233 3.98 22.13 -7.51
N VAL A 234 4.38 21.08 -8.22
CA VAL A 234 3.46 20.18 -8.95
C VAL A 234 3.41 18.86 -8.21
N ILE A 235 2.22 18.49 -7.71
CA ILE A 235 2.00 17.25 -6.97
C ILE A 235 1.33 16.22 -7.88
N VAL A 236 1.93 15.03 -7.94
CA VAL A 236 1.46 13.87 -8.69
C VAL A 236 1.07 12.77 -7.69
N PRO A 237 -0.22 12.60 -7.36
CA PRO A 237 -0.69 11.52 -6.49
C PRO A 237 -0.77 10.21 -7.26
N ALA A 238 -0.92 9.09 -6.54
CA ALA A 238 -1.20 7.79 -7.13
C ALA A 238 -2.52 7.82 -7.92
N TRP A 239 -2.56 7.11 -9.05
CA TRP A 239 -3.76 7.04 -9.91
C TRP A 239 -4.78 6.00 -9.47
N ILE A 240 -4.42 5.12 -8.52
CA ILE A 240 -5.31 4.07 -7.98
C ILE A 240 -6.36 4.60 -7.01
N MET A 241 -6.17 5.83 -6.53
CA MET A 241 -7.03 6.51 -5.57
C MET A 241 -7.27 7.95 -6.00
N LYS A 242 -8.23 8.62 -5.37
CA LYS A 242 -8.47 10.05 -5.60
C LYS A 242 -7.30 10.89 -5.09
N TYR A 243 -7.11 12.07 -5.70
CA TYR A 243 -5.97 12.95 -5.54
C TYR A 243 -5.75 13.49 -4.11
N TYR A 244 -6.80 13.55 -3.29
CA TYR A 244 -6.83 14.36 -2.07
C TYR A 244 -6.25 13.70 -0.81
N ILE A 245 -5.46 12.65 -0.92
CA ILE A 245 -4.70 12.11 0.21
C ILE A 245 -3.80 13.17 0.87
N LEU A 246 -3.22 14.07 0.08
CA LEU A 246 -2.38 15.16 0.55
C LEU A 246 -3.18 16.46 0.81
N ASP A 247 -4.50 16.42 0.68
CA ASP A 247 -5.46 17.48 1.00
C ASP A 247 -6.69 16.89 1.68
N LEU A 248 -6.51 16.19 2.80
CA LEU A 248 -7.58 15.57 3.57
C LEU A 248 -8.44 16.63 4.28
N SER A 249 -8.51 16.60 5.60
CA SER A 249 -9.18 17.62 6.40
C SER A 249 -8.32 18.88 6.54
N LYS A 250 -8.91 19.93 7.13
CA LYS A 250 -8.20 21.21 7.37
C LYS A 250 -6.94 21.08 8.21
N GLN A 251 -6.87 20.06 9.06
CA GLN A 251 -5.73 19.78 9.92
C GLN A 251 -4.68 18.93 9.19
N ASN A 252 -5.13 17.99 8.37
CA ASN A 252 -4.30 16.97 7.71
C ASN A 252 -4.02 17.29 6.23
N SER A 253 -3.92 18.55 5.85
CA SER A 253 -3.65 18.96 4.47
C SER A 253 -2.22 19.44 4.29
N LEU A 254 -1.37 18.64 3.64
CA LEU A 254 -0.04 19.08 3.20
C LEU A 254 -0.15 20.18 2.15
N VAL A 255 -1.15 20.13 1.30
CA VAL A 255 -1.43 21.19 0.32
C VAL A 255 -1.63 22.53 1.03
N ARG A 256 -2.51 22.56 2.03
CA ARG A 256 -2.75 23.76 2.82
C ARG A 256 -1.48 24.25 3.51
N TYR A 257 -0.74 23.32 4.13
CA TYR A 257 0.53 23.65 4.75
C TYR A 257 1.48 24.35 3.77
N LEU A 258 1.66 23.81 2.57
CA LEU A 258 2.55 24.37 1.54
C LEU A 258 2.06 25.74 1.04
N VAL A 259 0.75 25.89 0.83
CA VAL A 259 0.16 27.18 0.41
C VAL A 259 0.33 28.24 1.51
N ASP A 260 0.19 27.86 2.79
CA ASP A 260 0.40 28.75 3.94
C ASP A 260 1.89 29.11 4.11
N GLN A 261 2.82 28.31 3.60
CA GLN A 261 4.26 28.63 3.48
C GLN A 261 4.60 29.48 2.24
N GLY A 262 3.61 29.89 1.46
CA GLY A 262 3.80 30.78 0.31
C GLY A 262 4.16 30.06 -0.99
N PHE A 263 3.92 28.76 -1.11
CA PHE A 263 4.07 28.06 -2.38
C PHE A 263 2.78 28.12 -3.22
N THR A 264 2.95 28.29 -4.53
CA THR A 264 1.85 28.01 -5.47
C THR A 264 1.83 26.50 -5.73
N VAL A 265 0.72 25.84 -5.44
CA VAL A 265 0.60 24.39 -5.52
C VAL A 265 -0.36 24.00 -6.64
N PHE A 266 0.09 23.07 -7.49
CA PHE A 266 -0.71 22.40 -8.52
C PHE A 266 -0.82 20.93 -8.19
N MET A 267 -2.01 20.33 -8.44
CA MET A 267 -2.29 18.92 -8.18
C MET A 267 -2.86 18.25 -9.42
N VAL A 268 -2.35 17.08 -9.75
CA VAL A 268 -2.94 16.23 -10.78
C VAL A 268 -4.12 15.47 -10.18
N SER A 269 -5.30 15.69 -10.70
CA SER A 269 -6.51 14.92 -10.40
C SER A 269 -6.81 13.96 -11.54
N TRP A 270 -6.55 12.67 -11.33
CA TRP A 270 -6.76 11.65 -12.35
C TRP A 270 -8.25 11.42 -12.63
N LYS A 271 -8.60 11.31 -13.91
CA LYS A 271 -9.93 10.84 -14.35
C LYS A 271 -10.19 9.45 -13.76
N ASN A 272 -11.42 9.16 -13.37
CA ASN A 272 -11.85 7.81 -13.09
C ASN A 272 -12.20 7.12 -14.43
N PRO A 273 -11.35 6.23 -14.97
CA PRO A 273 -11.46 5.76 -16.35
C PRO A 273 -12.77 5.00 -16.62
N ASP A 274 -13.19 5.01 -17.87
CA ASP A 274 -14.31 4.22 -18.40
C ASP A 274 -13.86 3.32 -19.56
N GLN A 275 -14.82 2.68 -20.23
CA GLN A 275 -14.53 1.75 -21.32
C GLN A 275 -13.80 2.40 -22.51
N GLU A 276 -14.01 3.68 -22.75
CA GLU A 276 -13.36 4.43 -23.84
C GLU A 276 -11.87 4.65 -23.57
N ASP A 277 -11.45 4.58 -22.29
CA ASP A 277 -10.06 4.75 -21.88
C ASP A 277 -9.25 3.43 -21.89
N ARG A 278 -9.83 2.34 -22.41
CA ARG A 278 -9.23 1.00 -22.43
C ARG A 278 -7.77 0.99 -22.89
N ASP A 279 -7.46 1.73 -23.95
CA ASP A 279 -6.15 1.73 -24.60
C ASP A 279 -5.21 2.83 -24.10
N VAL A 280 -5.61 3.56 -23.06
CA VAL A 280 -4.75 4.53 -22.38
C VAL A 280 -3.58 3.79 -21.76
N SER A 281 -2.36 4.19 -22.12
CA SER A 281 -1.11 3.58 -21.71
C SER A 281 -0.51 4.21 -20.44
N LEU A 282 0.49 3.57 -19.85
CA LEU A 282 1.28 4.17 -18.76
C LEU A 282 2.01 5.44 -19.23
N ASP A 283 2.43 5.49 -20.49
CA ASP A 283 3.07 6.67 -21.07
C ASP A 283 2.09 7.83 -21.27
N ASP A 284 0.82 7.56 -21.56
CA ASP A 284 -0.23 8.61 -21.57
C ASP A 284 -0.39 9.26 -20.20
N TYR A 285 -0.28 8.49 -19.10
CA TYR A 285 -0.27 9.05 -17.74
C TYR A 285 0.91 9.97 -17.49
N ARG A 286 2.10 9.64 -18.02
CA ARG A 286 3.27 10.51 -18.00
C ARG A 286 3.04 11.80 -18.79
N THR A 287 2.58 11.69 -20.03
CA THR A 287 2.49 12.84 -20.95
C THR A 287 1.28 13.73 -20.65
N LEU A 288 0.08 13.13 -20.55
CA LEU A 288 -1.18 13.85 -20.36
C LEU A 288 -1.48 14.18 -18.90
N GLY A 289 -0.74 13.60 -17.97
CA GLY A 289 -0.82 13.89 -16.53
C GLY A 289 0.35 14.73 -16.06
N VAL A 290 1.54 14.12 -15.97
CA VAL A 290 2.72 14.77 -15.35
C VAL A 290 3.23 15.94 -16.18
N LEU A 291 3.54 15.72 -17.46
CA LEU A 291 4.08 16.78 -18.32
C LEU A 291 3.05 17.90 -18.54
N ALA A 292 1.79 17.56 -18.73
CA ALA A 292 0.71 18.55 -18.85
C ALA A 292 0.55 19.42 -17.60
N ALA A 293 0.77 18.85 -16.39
CA ALA A 293 0.73 19.61 -15.15
C ALA A 293 1.92 20.56 -15.03
N ILE A 294 3.13 20.11 -15.42
CA ILE A 294 4.33 20.95 -15.46
C ILE A 294 4.13 22.12 -16.45
N ASP A 295 3.61 21.83 -17.66
CA ASP A 295 3.31 22.83 -18.68
C ASP A 295 2.31 23.87 -18.20
N ALA A 296 1.21 23.43 -17.56
CA ALA A 296 0.19 24.31 -17.01
C ALA A 296 0.76 25.20 -15.90
N ALA A 297 1.54 24.63 -14.99
CA ALA A 297 2.15 25.36 -13.88
C ALA A 297 3.11 26.46 -14.38
N ILE A 298 3.99 26.14 -15.32
CA ILE A 298 4.93 27.07 -15.92
C ILE A 298 4.19 28.18 -16.69
N LYS A 299 3.20 27.81 -17.52
CA LYS A 299 2.42 28.75 -18.33
C LYS A 299 1.66 29.77 -17.45
N ILE A 300 1.11 29.31 -16.33
CA ILE A 300 0.28 30.16 -15.45
C ILE A 300 1.16 31.05 -14.58
N THR A 301 2.25 30.52 -14.04
CA THR A 301 3.11 31.27 -13.09
C THR A 301 4.20 32.10 -13.78
N GLY A 302 4.56 31.78 -15.01
CA GLY A 302 5.72 32.35 -15.69
C GLY A 302 7.07 31.87 -15.13
N ALA A 303 7.07 30.85 -14.26
CA ALA A 303 8.30 30.27 -13.72
C ALA A 303 9.04 29.46 -14.80
N GLU A 304 10.37 29.46 -14.74
CA GLU A 304 11.19 28.63 -15.63
C GLU A 304 11.24 27.15 -15.20
N LYS A 305 11.06 26.91 -13.88
CA LYS A 305 11.14 25.59 -13.28
C LYS A 305 10.05 25.38 -12.23
N VAL A 306 9.79 24.10 -11.95
CA VAL A 306 8.86 23.66 -10.92
C VAL A 306 9.53 22.68 -9.95
N HIS A 307 9.02 22.58 -8.74
CA HIS A 307 9.31 21.48 -7.83
C HIS A 307 8.35 20.34 -8.11
N GLY A 308 8.87 19.16 -8.47
CA GLY A 308 8.07 17.96 -8.66
C GLY A 308 7.92 17.20 -7.35
N THR A 309 6.70 16.89 -6.96
CA THR A 309 6.38 16.08 -5.76
C THR A 309 5.50 14.92 -6.17
N GLY A 310 5.89 13.69 -5.86
CA GLY A 310 5.13 12.50 -6.17
C GLY A 310 4.83 11.67 -4.93
N TYR A 311 3.60 11.14 -4.83
CA TYR A 311 3.19 10.26 -3.75
C TYR A 311 2.87 8.86 -4.28
N CYS A 312 3.45 7.83 -3.63
CA CYS A 312 3.24 6.42 -3.98
C CYS A 312 3.54 6.18 -5.48
N LEU A 313 2.65 5.55 -6.24
CA LEU A 313 2.79 5.33 -7.68
C LEU A 313 2.92 6.64 -8.48
N GLY A 314 2.33 7.73 -8.00
CA GLY A 314 2.52 9.04 -8.62
C GLY A 314 3.97 9.49 -8.56
N GLY A 315 4.70 9.15 -7.49
CA GLY A 315 6.13 9.39 -7.39
C GLY A 315 6.95 8.49 -8.31
N THR A 316 6.57 7.23 -8.46
CA THR A 316 7.19 6.33 -9.46
C THR A 316 7.03 6.90 -10.87
N LEU A 317 5.81 7.35 -11.24
CA LEU A 317 5.54 7.97 -12.53
C LEU A 317 6.32 9.27 -12.73
N LEU A 318 6.41 10.09 -11.68
CA LEU A 318 7.19 11.33 -11.71
C LEU A 318 8.68 11.06 -11.86
N ALA A 319 9.21 9.99 -11.25
CA ALA A 319 10.60 9.56 -11.42
C ALA A 319 10.87 9.09 -12.87
N ILE A 320 9.93 8.35 -13.48
CA ILE A 320 9.97 7.97 -14.91
C ILE A 320 9.99 9.23 -15.79
N ALA A 321 9.11 10.18 -15.52
CA ALA A 321 9.08 11.45 -16.25
C ALA A 321 10.37 12.25 -16.07
N ALA A 322 10.89 12.37 -14.84
CA ALA A 322 12.15 13.07 -14.57
C ALA A 322 13.36 12.44 -15.28
N ALA A 323 13.42 11.10 -15.35
CA ALA A 323 14.47 10.39 -16.07
C ALA A 323 14.40 10.62 -17.59
N ALA A 324 13.19 10.59 -18.17
CA ALA A 324 12.96 10.88 -19.57
C ALA A 324 13.31 12.34 -19.91
N MET A 325 12.81 13.30 -19.10
CA MET A 325 13.13 14.72 -19.23
C MET A 325 14.65 14.98 -19.18
N ALA A 326 15.34 14.34 -18.23
CA ALA A 326 16.78 14.50 -18.09
C ALA A 326 17.55 13.93 -19.31
N ARG A 327 17.16 12.76 -19.83
CA ARG A 327 17.68 12.17 -21.07
C ARG A 327 17.54 13.14 -22.24
N ASP A 328 16.39 13.77 -22.36
CA ASP A 328 16.04 14.64 -23.50
C ASP A 328 16.50 16.10 -23.31
N GLY A 329 17.22 16.40 -22.21
CA GLY A 329 17.73 17.73 -21.91
C GLY A 329 16.69 18.73 -21.40
N ASP A 330 15.49 18.28 -21.04
CA ASP A 330 14.45 19.09 -20.42
C ASP A 330 14.80 19.41 -18.96
N ARG A 331 14.98 20.69 -18.63
CA ARG A 331 15.43 21.19 -17.32
C ARG A 331 14.35 21.89 -16.50
N ARG A 332 13.09 21.69 -16.84
CA ARG A 332 11.96 22.34 -16.17
C ARG A 332 11.73 21.89 -14.71
N LEU A 333 12.25 20.72 -14.32
CA LEU A 333 12.27 20.30 -12.91
C LEU A 333 13.44 20.95 -12.17
N LYS A 334 13.18 21.51 -10.97
CA LYS A 334 14.17 22.08 -10.05
C LYS A 334 14.61 21.09 -8.99
N THR A 335 13.66 20.37 -8.39
CA THR A 335 13.86 19.31 -7.41
C THR A 335 12.84 18.20 -7.61
N LEU A 336 13.16 17.03 -7.07
CA LEU A 336 12.29 15.86 -7.07
C LEU A 336 12.04 15.40 -5.62
N SER A 337 10.78 15.47 -5.18
CA SER A 337 10.35 14.97 -3.87
C SER A 337 9.48 13.71 -4.06
N LEU A 338 9.85 12.59 -3.43
CA LEU A 338 9.16 11.31 -3.58
C LEU A 338 8.73 10.79 -2.20
N PHE A 339 7.42 10.63 -2.00
CA PHE A 339 6.84 10.22 -0.72
C PHE A 339 6.29 8.80 -0.83
N ALA A 340 6.81 7.87 -0.03
CA ALA A 340 6.45 6.45 -0.04
C ALA A 340 6.42 5.86 -1.47
N SER A 341 7.37 6.28 -2.30
CA SER A 341 7.45 5.94 -3.73
C SER A 341 8.62 5.02 -3.98
N GLN A 342 8.35 3.83 -4.44
CA GLN A 342 9.39 2.88 -4.80
C GLN A 342 9.70 2.94 -6.30
N ILE A 343 10.97 2.71 -6.62
CA ILE A 343 11.49 2.67 -7.99
C ILE A 343 12.11 1.30 -8.32
N ASP A 344 12.32 0.48 -7.32
CA ASP A 344 12.72 -0.92 -7.41
C ASP A 344 11.58 -1.79 -6.83
N PHE A 345 11.00 -2.64 -7.67
CA PHE A 345 9.87 -3.49 -7.33
C PHE A 345 10.30 -4.92 -6.94
N HIS A 346 11.60 -5.14 -6.74
CA HIS A 346 12.09 -6.44 -6.28
C HIS A 346 11.55 -6.80 -4.90
N ASP A 347 11.46 -5.82 -4.00
CA ASP A 347 10.90 -5.94 -2.65
C ASP A 347 9.69 -5.00 -2.49
N ALA A 348 8.71 -5.13 -3.38
CA ALA A 348 7.56 -4.23 -3.48
C ALA A 348 6.40 -4.65 -2.56
N GLY A 349 6.71 -4.98 -1.31
CA GLY A 349 5.72 -5.32 -0.30
C GLY A 349 4.91 -6.58 -0.60
N GLU A 350 3.78 -6.70 0.09
CA GLU A 350 2.95 -7.91 0.03
C GLU A 350 2.24 -8.10 -1.32
N LEU A 351 1.95 -7.01 -2.04
CA LEU A 351 1.29 -7.10 -3.35
C LEU A 351 2.10 -7.93 -4.35
N ARG A 352 3.44 -7.83 -4.29
CA ARG A 352 4.34 -8.59 -5.16
C ARG A 352 4.17 -10.10 -5.04
N LEU A 353 3.74 -10.60 -3.89
CA LEU A 353 3.54 -12.05 -3.67
C LEU A 353 2.54 -12.63 -4.68
N PHE A 354 1.53 -11.87 -5.03
CA PHE A 354 0.46 -12.28 -5.93
C PHE A 354 0.78 -12.03 -7.42
N ILE A 355 1.68 -11.09 -7.76
CA ILE A 355 1.94 -10.74 -9.16
C ILE A 355 2.85 -11.77 -9.82
N ASN A 356 2.31 -12.60 -10.69
CA ASN A 356 2.99 -13.56 -11.57
C ASN A 356 2.26 -13.62 -12.92
N ASP A 357 2.81 -14.33 -13.90
CA ASP A 357 2.21 -14.40 -15.25
C ASP A 357 0.77 -14.94 -15.22
N SER A 358 0.48 -15.95 -14.41
CA SER A 358 -0.87 -16.51 -14.28
C SER A 358 -1.84 -15.52 -13.64
N GLN A 359 -1.39 -14.74 -12.65
CA GLN A 359 -2.21 -13.71 -12.02
C GLN A 359 -2.44 -12.53 -12.98
N LEU A 360 -1.40 -12.12 -13.69
CA LEU A 360 -1.51 -11.04 -14.66
C LEU A 360 -2.47 -11.40 -15.80
N ALA A 361 -2.36 -12.60 -16.35
CA ALA A 361 -3.30 -13.09 -17.37
C ALA A 361 -4.76 -13.10 -16.85
N LEU A 362 -4.97 -13.53 -15.60
CA LEU A 362 -6.30 -13.52 -14.99
C LEU A 362 -6.85 -12.09 -14.85
N ILE A 363 -6.04 -11.13 -14.40
CA ILE A 363 -6.42 -9.71 -14.29
C ILE A 363 -6.72 -9.13 -15.68
N GLU A 364 -5.91 -9.45 -16.69
CA GLU A 364 -6.13 -9.05 -18.07
C GLU A 364 -7.48 -9.56 -18.60
N ASP A 365 -7.81 -10.84 -18.34
CA ASP A 365 -9.10 -11.43 -18.73
C ASP A 365 -10.28 -10.80 -17.99
N MET A 366 -10.13 -10.45 -16.71
CA MET A 366 -11.15 -9.70 -15.94
C MET A 366 -11.42 -8.32 -16.54
N MET A 367 -10.35 -7.60 -16.91
CA MET A 367 -10.45 -6.26 -17.49
C MET A 367 -10.94 -6.25 -18.92
N TRP A 368 -10.76 -7.36 -19.66
CA TRP A 368 -11.05 -7.44 -21.09
C TRP A 368 -12.48 -7.04 -21.44
N MET A 369 -13.48 -7.46 -20.66
CA MET A 369 -14.88 -7.16 -20.90
C MET A 369 -15.25 -5.69 -20.72
N HIS A 370 -14.66 -5.03 -19.71
CA HIS A 370 -15.04 -3.69 -19.27
C HIS A 370 -14.07 -2.62 -19.75
N GLY A 371 -12.88 -3.01 -20.24
CA GLY A 371 -11.82 -2.10 -20.61
C GLY A 371 -11.05 -1.47 -19.43
N TYR A 372 -11.37 -1.88 -18.19
CA TYR A 372 -10.72 -1.37 -16.98
C TYR A 372 -10.83 -2.35 -15.82
N LEU A 373 -9.94 -2.24 -14.83
CA LEU A 373 -10.08 -2.86 -13.53
C LEU A 373 -11.06 -2.05 -12.68
N LYS A 374 -12.02 -2.71 -12.06
CA LYS A 374 -13.01 -2.04 -11.19
C LYS A 374 -12.38 -1.61 -9.88
N ALA A 375 -12.90 -0.51 -9.32
CA ALA A 375 -12.46 0.00 -8.03
C ALA A 375 -12.64 -1.03 -6.89
N GLU A 376 -13.75 -1.78 -6.90
CA GLU A 376 -14.05 -2.80 -5.90
C GLU A 376 -13.06 -4.00 -5.97
N GLU A 377 -12.58 -4.34 -7.16
CA GLU A 377 -11.60 -5.41 -7.37
C GLU A 377 -10.22 -5.02 -6.80
N MET A 378 -9.84 -3.76 -6.97
CA MET A 378 -8.63 -3.20 -6.36
C MET A 378 -8.76 -3.08 -4.85
N ALA A 379 -9.86 -2.54 -4.34
CA ALA A 379 -10.11 -2.44 -2.92
C ALA A 379 -10.10 -3.82 -2.24
N GLY A 380 -10.66 -4.85 -2.89
CA GLY A 380 -10.64 -6.23 -2.41
C GLY A 380 -9.22 -6.77 -2.23
N ALA A 381 -8.31 -6.50 -3.16
CA ALA A 381 -6.91 -6.90 -3.02
C ALA A 381 -6.24 -6.24 -1.80
N PHE A 382 -6.45 -4.94 -1.59
CA PHE A 382 -5.94 -4.25 -0.40
C PHE A 382 -6.55 -4.75 0.92
N HIS A 383 -7.83 -5.12 0.93
CA HIS A 383 -8.48 -5.69 2.12
C HIS A 383 -7.89 -7.05 2.50
N ILE A 384 -7.57 -7.91 1.53
CA ILE A 384 -6.90 -9.19 1.79
C ILE A 384 -5.50 -8.95 2.35
N LEU A 385 -4.75 -8.02 1.79
CA LEU A 385 -3.40 -7.69 2.26
C LEU A 385 -3.37 -7.16 3.70
N ARG A 386 -4.44 -6.52 4.18
CA ARG A 386 -4.54 -5.93 5.52
C ARG A 386 -5.74 -6.42 6.32
N SER A 387 -6.06 -7.68 6.22
CA SER A 387 -7.26 -8.25 6.85
C SER A 387 -7.30 -7.99 8.36
N ASN A 388 -6.18 -8.06 9.06
CA ASN A 388 -6.13 -7.83 10.51
C ASN A 388 -6.54 -6.39 10.87
N ASP A 389 -5.96 -5.39 10.22
CA ASP A 389 -6.24 -3.98 10.53
C ASP A 389 -7.60 -3.51 9.99
N LEU A 390 -7.95 -3.92 8.78
CA LEU A 390 -9.13 -3.41 8.07
C LEU A 390 -10.40 -4.23 8.33
N ILE A 391 -10.25 -5.52 8.59
CA ILE A 391 -11.39 -6.43 8.79
C ILE A 391 -11.54 -6.76 10.28
N TRP A 392 -10.55 -7.44 10.87
CA TRP A 392 -10.69 -8.00 12.21
C TRP A 392 -10.79 -6.94 13.29
N SER A 393 -9.93 -5.93 13.30
CA SER A 393 -9.99 -4.84 14.29
C SER A 393 -11.31 -4.08 14.23
N ARG A 394 -11.82 -3.83 13.02
CA ARG A 394 -13.12 -3.18 12.83
C ARG A 394 -14.28 -4.06 13.31
N LEU A 395 -14.28 -5.35 13.00
CA LEU A 395 -15.29 -6.29 13.46
C LEU A 395 -15.33 -6.38 14.97
N ILE A 396 -14.15 -6.47 15.62
CA ILE A 396 -14.04 -6.52 17.07
C ILE A 396 -14.57 -5.23 17.69
N ASN A 397 -14.10 -4.07 17.27
CA ASN A 397 -14.52 -2.79 17.85
C ASN A 397 -16.01 -2.54 17.63
N SER A 398 -16.51 -2.70 16.40
CA SER A 398 -17.91 -2.42 16.09
C SER A 398 -18.89 -3.44 16.67
N TYR A 399 -18.57 -4.74 16.58
CA TYR A 399 -19.57 -5.78 16.88
C TYR A 399 -19.35 -6.46 18.22
N ALA A 400 -18.10 -6.55 18.71
CA ALA A 400 -17.83 -7.16 20.01
C ALA A 400 -17.69 -6.13 21.14
N MET A 401 -17.04 -4.99 20.88
CA MET A 401 -16.91 -3.92 21.87
C MET A 401 -18.12 -2.96 21.86
N GLY A 402 -18.93 -2.99 20.80
CA GLY A 402 -20.12 -2.14 20.65
C GLY A 402 -19.79 -0.66 20.41
N GLU A 403 -18.59 -0.38 19.92
CA GLU A 403 -18.07 0.97 19.70
C GLU A 403 -18.04 1.28 18.21
N ARG A 404 -18.80 2.28 17.78
CA ARG A 404 -18.70 2.85 16.44
C ARG A 404 -17.74 4.01 16.46
N GLU A 405 -16.58 3.80 15.88
CA GLU A 405 -15.65 4.90 15.59
C GLU A 405 -16.21 5.79 14.49
N LYS A 406 -16.06 7.09 14.64
CA LYS A 406 -16.31 8.01 13.53
C LYS A 406 -15.27 7.72 12.43
N PRO A 407 -15.69 7.64 11.16
CA PRO A 407 -14.73 7.48 10.08
C PRO A 407 -13.69 8.60 10.14
N LEU A 408 -12.41 8.23 10.14
CA LEU A 408 -11.32 9.18 9.98
C LEU A 408 -11.33 9.70 8.53
N ASP A 409 -10.83 10.92 8.32
CA ASP A 409 -10.71 11.53 6.99
C ASP A 409 -9.93 10.64 6.00
N ILE A 410 -8.90 9.95 6.46
CA ILE A 410 -8.14 8.97 5.67
C ILE A 410 -8.98 7.75 5.27
N MET A 411 -9.98 7.36 6.07
CA MET A 411 -10.90 6.26 5.73
C MET A 411 -11.85 6.70 4.61
N LEU A 412 -12.37 7.92 4.67
CA LEU A 412 -13.20 8.49 3.60
C LEU A 412 -12.45 8.50 2.27
N TRP A 413 -11.14 8.82 2.30
CA TRP A 413 -10.30 8.77 1.11
C TRP A 413 -10.06 7.32 0.64
N SER A 414 -9.79 6.38 1.55
CA SER A 414 -9.49 4.99 1.18
C SER A 414 -10.68 4.26 0.55
N ASP A 415 -11.89 4.69 0.87
CA ASP A 415 -13.12 4.17 0.27
C ASP A 415 -13.41 4.77 -1.13
N ASP A 416 -12.65 5.81 -1.55
CA ASP A 416 -12.81 6.50 -2.84
C ASP A 416 -11.74 6.06 -3.85
N SER A 417 -11.68 4.75 -4.13
CA SER A 417 -10.76 4.19 -5.10
C SER A 417 -11.19 4.47 -6.55
N THR A 418 -10.22 4.48 -7.46
CA THR A 418 -10.45 4.69 -8.90
C THR A 418 -10.35 3.38 -9.67
N ARG A 419 -10.93 3.37 -10.86
CA ARG A 419 -10.72 2.32 -11.87
C ARG A 419 -9.37 2.54 -12.54
N MET A 420 -8.87 1.49 -13.22
CA MET A 420 -7.62 1.58 -13.97
C MET A 420 -7.82 1.06 -15.40
N PRO A 421 -7.37 1.80 -16.44
CA PRO A 421 -7.47 1.35 -17.82
C PRO A 421 -6.76 0.01 -18.02
N TYR A 422 -7.34 -0.84 -18.88
CA TYR A 422 -6.82 -2.17 -19.19
C TYR A 422 -5.34 -2.13 -19.58
N ARG A 423 -4.98 -1.31 -20.55
CA ARG A 423 -3.62 -1.23 -21.08
C ARG A 423 -2.64 -0.69 -20.03
N MET A 424 -2.95 0.45 -19.44
CA MET A 424 -2.06 1.06 -18.43
C MET A 424 -1.80 0.12 -17.26
N HIS A 425 -2.84 -0.54 -16.74
CA HIS A 425 -2.69 -1.42 -15.59
C HIS A 425 -1.88 -2.68 -15.91
N SER A 426 -2.08 -3.27 -17.09
CA SER A 426 -1.28 -4.40 -17.57
C SER A 426 0.19 -4.00 -17.76
N GLU A 427 0.45 -2.86 -18.42
CA GLU A 427 1.81 -2.32 -18.60
C GLU A 427 2.50 -2.05 -17.26
N TYR A 428 1.80 -1.43 -16.31
CA TYR A 428 2.29 -1.13 -14.97
C TYR A 428 2.71 -2.41 -14.21
N LEU A 429 1.83 -3.40 -14.13
CA LEU A 429 2.12 -4.65 -13.43
C LEU A 429 3.27 -5.43 -14.09
N ARG A 430 3.29 -5.50 -15.42
CA ARG A 430 4.31 -6.21 -16.16
C ARG A 430 5.68 -5.53 -16.06
N GLN A 431 5.75 -4.24 -16.42
CA GLN A 431 7.04 -3.54 -16.53
C GLN A 431 7.68 -3.25 -15.17
N LEU A 432 6.87 -2.97 -14.13
CA LEU A 432 7.40 -2.62 -12.81
C LEU A 432 7.46 -3.84 -11.87
N TYR A 433 6.34 -4.53 -11.63
CA TYR A 433 6.33 -5.63 -10.67
C TYR A 433 6.94 -6.93 -11.17
N LEU A 434 6.68 -7.30 -12.43
CA LEU A 434 7.14 -8.58 -12.97
C LEU A 434 8.57 -8.50 -13.47
N GLU A 435 8.87 -7.45 -14.26
CA GLU A 435 10.14 -7.30 -14.98
C GLU A 435 11.09 -6.27 -14.36
N ASN A 436 10.63 -5.46 -13.40
CA ASN A 436 11.41 -4.43 -12.69
C ASN A 436 12.23 -3.50 -13.61
N ARG A 437 11.71 -3.21 -14.81
CA ARG A 437 12.43 -2.50 -15.89
C ARG A 437 12.97 -1.13 -15.50
N LEU A 438 12.28 -0.42 -14.59
CA LEU A 438 12.70 0.91 -14.17
C LEU A 438 14.03 0.86 -13.40
N ALA A 439 14.13 -0.04 -12.43
CA ALA A 439 15.35 -0.22 -11.63
C ALA A 439 16.53 -0.72 -12.48
N GLU A 440 16.25 -1.56 -13.46
CA GLU A 440 17.26 -2.14 -14.36
C GLU A 440 17.68 -1.22 -15.51
N GLY A 441 17.05 -0.03 -15.64
CA GLY A 441 17.32 0.90 -16.75
C GLY A 441 16.86 0.38 -18.12
N ALA A 442 15.97 -0.60 -18.12
CA ALA A 442 15.42 -1.26 -19.32
C ALA A 442 14.03 -0.73 -19.72
N MET A 443 13.49 0.25 -18.98
CA MET A 443 12.20 0.85 -19.30
C MET A 443 12.32 1.76 -20.53
N ILE A 444 11.44 1.55 -21.50
CA ILE A 444 11.41 2.32 -22.75
C ILE A 444 10.35 3.42 -22.64
N VAL A 445 10.76 4.66 -22.93
CA VAL A 445 9.91 5.84 -23.00
C VAL A 445 10.24 6.59 -24.29
N ASP A 446 9.23 6.92 -25.10
CA ASP A 446 9.39 7.55 -26.40
C ASP A 446 10.36 6.78 -27.32
N GLY A 447 10.34 5.43 -27.26
CA GLY A 447 11.19 4.54 -28.07
C GLY A 447 12.64 4.41 -27.58
N HIS A 448 13.02 5.05 -26.48
CA HIS A 448 14.39 5.05 -25.93
C HIS A 448 14.41 4.60 -24.46
N PRO A 449 15.46 3.91 -24.03
CA PRO A 449 15.60 3.52 -22.63
C PRO A 449 15.80 4.75 -21.73
N ILE A 450 15.30 4.66 -20.52
CA ILE A 450 15.53 5.64 -19.46
C ILE A 450 16.35 5.02 -18.33
N THR A 451 17.11 5.86 -17.63
CA THR A 451 17.83 5.49 -16.41
C THR A 451 17.65 6.57 -15.35
N LEU A 452 17.42 6.18 -14.12
CA LEU A 452 17.30 7.10 -12.98
C LEU A 452 18.61 7.86 -12.71
N ARG A 453 19.76 7.33 -13.13
CA ARG A 453 21.07 8.01 -13.07
C ARG A 453 21.12 9.29 -13.90
N ALA A 454 20.29 9.41 -14.92
CA ALA A 454 20.21 10.63 -15.74
C ALA A 454 19.59 11.81 -14.96
N ILE A 455 18.84 11.57 -13.88
CA ILE A 455 18.22 12.63 -13.08
C ILE A 455 19.32 13.49 -12.47
N ALA A 456 19.35 14.78 -12.89
CA ALA A 456 20.44 15.70 -12.58
C ALA A 456 20.08 16.76 -11.51
N ILE A 457 19.00 16.55 -10.77
CA ILE A 457 18.44 17.49 -9.77
C ILE A 457 18.49 16.86 -8.36
N PRO A 458 18.48 17.67 -7.29
CA PRO A 458 18.42 17.18 -5.92
C PRO A 458 17.14 16.39 -5.66
N ILE A 459 17.25 15.34 -4.82
CA ILE A 459 16.14 14.44 -4.49
C ILE A 459 15.86 14.52 -3.00
N PHE A 460 14.59 14.68 -2.64
CA PHE A 460 14.05 14.52 -1.31
C PHE A 460 13.15 13.29 -1.26
N LEU A 461 13.46 12.36 -0.37
CA LEU A 461 12.83 11.05 -0.34
C LEU A 461 12.27 10.77 1.05
N VAL A 462 11.00 10.37 1.14
CA VAL A 462 10.35 10.03 2.42
C VAL A 462 9.88 8.58 2.38
N GLY A 463 10.36 7.78 3.31
CA GLY A 463 9.88 6.44 3.59
C GLY A 463 9.14 6.37 4.92
N THR A 464 8.33 5.33 5.14
CA THR A 464 7.60 5.12 6.39
C THR A 464 7.97 3.77 7.02
N GLU A 465 8.19 3.75 8.35
CA GLU A 465 8.79 2.60 9.06
C GLU A 465 7.97 1.30 8.92
N TRP A 466 6.65 1.43 8.88
CA TRP A 466 5.73 0.28 8.87
C TRP A 466 4.97 0.15 7.55
N ASP A 467 5.66 0.48 6.48
CA ASP A 467 5.10 0.41 5.13
C ASP A 467 5.20 -1.02 4.57
N HIS A 468 4.05 -1.63 4.35
CA HIS A 468 3.91 -2.95 3.74
C HIS A 468 3.57 -2.87 2.23
N VAL A 469 3.30 -1.65 1.71
CA VAL A 469 3.02 -1.38 0.29
C VAL A 469 4.30 -0.99 -0.44
N ALA A 470 5.03 -0.02 0.12
CA ALA A 470 6.32 0.47 -0.38
C ALA A 470 7.36 0.42 0.76
N PRO A 471 7.87 -0.76 1.14
CA PRO A 471 8.80 -0.89 2.26
C PRO A 471 9.94 0.12 2.17
N TRP A 472 10.23 0.83 3.26
CA TRP A 472 11.18 1.93 3.24
C TRP A 472 12.57 1.53 2.73
N ARG A 473 12.98 0.27 2.95
CA ARG A 473 14.23 -0.27 2.41
C ARG A 473 14.21 -0.35 0.88
N SER A 474 13.05 -0.63 0.28
CA SER A 474 12.86 -0.57 -1.18
C SER A 474 12.89 0.87 -1.67
N VAL A 475 12.22 1.79 -0.98
CA VAL A 475 12.27 3.23 -1.27
C VAL A 475 13.70 3.76 -1.17
N PHE A 476 14.47 3.33 -0.17
CA PHE A 476 15.86 3.71 0.08
C PHE A 476 16.80 3.33 -1.08
N LYS A 477 16.50 2.28 -1.84
CA LYS A 477 17.33 1.81 -2.96
C LYS A 477 17.57 2.87 -4.04
N LEU A 478 16.80 3.96 -4.08
CA LEU A 478 17.07 5.08 -4.98
C LEU A 478 18.51 5.64 -4.82
N HIS A 479 19.10 5.54 -3.63
CA HIS A 479 20.49 5.92 -3.39
C HIS A 479 21.50 5.17 -4.27
N LEU A 480 21.16 3.95 -4.69
CA LEU A 480 21.99 3.13 -5.60
C LEU A 480 21.84 3.53 -7.08
N MET A 481 20.78 4.28 -7.40
CA MET A 481 20.36 4.55 -8.77
C MET A 481 20.52 6.02 -9.16
N THR A 482 21.11 6.84 -8.30
CA THR A 482 21.37 8.27 -8.56
C THR A 482 22.77 8.67 -8.14
N GLU A 483 23.32 9.69 -8.81
CA GLU A 483 24.59 10.32 -8.49
C GLU A 483 24.35 11.75 -7.95
N ARG A 484 23.19 11.99 -7.33
CA ARG A 484 22.80 13.31 -6.80
C ARG A 484 22.66 13.28 -5.28
N ASP A 485 22.66 14.48 -4.71
CA ASP A 485 22.34 14.60 -3.29
C ASP A 485 20.93 14.06 -3.04
N VAL A 486 20.84 13.11 -2.10
CA VAL A 486 19.55 12.55 -1.65
C VAL A 486 19.39 12.83 -0.17
N THR A 487 18.37 13.59 0.17
CA THR A 487 17.93 13.73 1.55
C THR A 487 16.85 12.70 1.80
N PHE A 488 17.13 11.72 2.66
CA PHE A 488 16.16 10.69 3.04
C PHE A 488 15.59 10.95 4.42
N VAL A 489 14.28 10.88 4.51
CA VAL A 489 13.49 10.94 5.75
C VAL A 489 12.82 9.60 5.97
N LEU A 490 12.99 9.03 7.15
CA LEU A 490 12.23 7.86 7.61
C LEU A 490 11.32 8.30 8.74
N THR A 491 10.03 8.35 8.50
CA THR A 491 9.03 8.75 9.49
C THR A 491 8.31 7.54 10.07
N ASN A 492 7.85 7.63 11.30
CA ASN A 492 7.02 6.60 11.88
C ASN A 492 5.62 6.58 11.26
N GLY A 493 4.98 5.41 11.31
CA GLY A 493 3.66 5.17 10.71
C GLY A 493 3.71 4.26 9.50
N GLY A 494 2.53 3.95 8.97
CA GLY A 494 2.37 3.16 7.74
C GLY A 494 2.29 4.05 6.50
N HIS A 495 2.07 3.42 5.35
CA HIS A 495 2.12 4.00 4.00
C HIS A 495 1.45 5.39 3.87
N ASN A 496 0.23 5.52 4.37
CA ASN A 496 -0.53 6.78 4.29
C ASN A 496 -0.30 7.64 5.54
N ALA A 497 -0.48 7.06 6.73
CA ALA A 497 -0.43 7.79 7.99
C ALA A 497 0.96 8.36 8.31
N GLY A 498 2.05 7.75 7.83
CA GLY A 498 3.40 8.30 7.97
C GLY A 498 3.62 9.54 7.10
N ILE A 499 3.00 9.59 5.93
CA ILE A 499 3.11 10.73 5.01
C ILE A 499 2.18 11.87 5.45
N VAL A 500 0.93 11.56 5.83
CA VAL A 500 0.01 12.53 6.43
C VAL A 500 0.38 12.70 7.91
N SER A 501 1.28 13.66 8.16
CA SER A 501 1.96 13.86 9.45
C SER A 501 2.04 15.36 9.76
N GLU A 502 0.89 15.96 10.00
CA GLU A 502 0.77 17.41 10.25
C GLU A 502 1.57 17.87 11.49
N PRO A 503 2.08 19.09 11.50
CA PRO A 503 2.71 19.67 12.68
C PRO A 503 1.78 19.65 13.90
N GLY A 504 2.31 19.22 15.04
CA GLY A 504 1.55 19.11 16.29
C GLY A 504 0.87 17.75 16.51
N HIS A 505 0.93 16.83 15.57
CA HIS A 505 0.44 15.47 15.76
C HIS A 505 1.26 14.76 16.85
N SER A 506 0.59 14.27 17.89
CA SER A 506 1.25 13.58 19.00
C SER A 506 1.86 12.25 18.59
N GLY A 507 3.03 11.93 19.14
CA GLY A 507 3.70 10.64 18.91
C GLY A 507 4.39 10.52 17.55
N ARG A 508 4.48 11.60 16.76
CA ARG A 508 5.27 11.61 15.52
C ARG A 508 6.74 11.81 15.82
N TYR A 509 7.56 11.11 15.04
CA TYR A 509 9.01 11.28 14.97
C TYR A 509 9.51 10.85 13.59
N TYR A 510 10.72 11.30 13.27
CA TYR A 510 11.40 10.88 12.04
C TYR A 510 12.91 10.89 12.20
N ARG A 511 13.59 10.22 11.29
CA ARG A 511 15.04 10.29 11.11
C ARG A 511 15.34 10.95 9.77
N ILE A 512 16.43 11.69 9.70
CA ILE A 512 16.82 12.41 8.49
C ILE A 512 18.34 12.41 8.32
N ALA A 513 18.79 12.14 7.12
CA ALA A 513 20.17 12.37 6.71
C ALA A 513 20.23 12.66 5.22
N THR A 514 21.26 13.43 4.83
CA THR A 514 21.55 13.73 3.42
C THR A 514 22.81 13.01 3.00
N GLN A 515 22.67 12.12 2.02
CA GLN A 515 23.79 11.53 1.32
C GLN A 515 24.21 12.44 0.17
N LYS A 516 25.46 12.90 0.22
CA LYS A 516 26.03 13.74 -0.83
C LYS A 516 26.40 12.90 -2.06
N ALA A 517 26.29 13.49 -3.25
CA ALA A 517 26.67 12.88 -4.51
C ALA A 517 28.12 12.33 -4.54
N SER A 518 29.03 13.00 -3.82
CA SER A 518 30.44 12.58 -3.68
C SER A 518 30.68 11.59 -2.54
N GLY A 519 29.67 11.27 -1.74
CA GLY A 519 29.78 10.38 -0.58
C GLY A 519 29.76 8.90 -0.97
N ALA A 520 30.36 8.05 -0.13
CA ALA A 520 30.20 6.61 -0.27
C ALA A 520 28.75 6.20 0.02
N TYR A 521 28.29 5.15 -0.63
CA TYR A 521 27.00 4.55 -0.31
C TYR A 521 26.99 4.04 1.14
N ILE A 522 25.92 4.34 1.85
CA ILE A 522 25.63 3.85 3.20
C ILE A 522 24.43 2.91 3.10
N ASP A 523 24.57 1.69 3.62
CA ASP A 523 23.45 0.73 3.65
C ASP A 523 22.35 1.17 4.62
N PRO A 524 21.11 0.65 4.48
CA PRO A 524 19.97 1.08 5.28
C PRO A 524 20.15 0.92 6.79
N ASP A 525 20.87 -0.11 7.26
CA ASP A 525 21.06 -0.36 8.70
C ASP A 525 22.06 0.64 9.28
N THR A 526 23.19 0.84 8.62
CA THR A 526 24.16 1.89 8.97
C THR A 526 23.52 3.28 8.89
N TRP A 527 22.65 3.53 7.90
CA TRP A 527 21.91 4.79 7.80
C TRP A 527 21.03 5.04 9.03
N LEU A 528 20.35 4.02 9.55
CA LEU A 528 19.54 4.14 10.79
C LEU A 528 20.36 4.56 12.01
N GLU A 529 21.64 4.17 12.08
CA GLU A 529 22.52 4.52 13.18
C GLU A 529 23.00 5.97 13.13
N VAL A 530 23.24 6.49 11.91
CA VAL A 530 23.84 7.81 11.72
C VAL A 530 22.82 8.92 11.45
N ALA A 531 21.59 8.60 11.08
CA ALA A 531 20.56 9.56 10.76
C ALA A 531 20.07 10.29 12.02
N GLU A 532 19.97 11.61 11.93
CA GLU A 532 19.48 12.48 13.02
C GLU A 532 18.04 12.11 13.37
N TYR A 533 17.77 11.85 14.66
CA TYR A 533 16.43 11.58 15.16
C TYR A 533 15.77 12.89 15.61
N LYS A 534 14.51 13.11 15.15
CA LYS A 534 13.71 14.29 15.47
C LYS A 534 12.30 13.90 15.93
N ILE A 535 11.83 14.56 16.97
CA ILE A 535 10.45 14.42 17.47
C ILE A 535 9.56 15.40 16.70
N GLY A 536 8.38 14.94 16.29
CA GLY A 536 7.38 15.75 15.60
C GLY A 536 7.20 15.39 14.13
N SER A 537 6.51 16.27 13.43
CA SER A 537 6.22 16.15 12.00
C SER A 537 7.48 16.38 11.15
N TRP A 538 7.60 15.65 10.05
CA TRP A 538 8.66 15.85 9.05
C TRP A 538 8.34 16.98 8.04
N TRP A 539 7.11 17.52 8.02
CA TRP A 539 6.70 18.56 7.05
C TRP A 539 7.52 19.85 7.11
N PRO A 540 7.87 20.40 8.30
CA PRO A 540 8.76 21.58 8.40
C PRO A 540 10.17 21.32 7.90
#